data_e59f266b16b0bad3948d7f68b552dea6
#
_entry.id   e59f266b16b0bad3948d7f68b552dea6
#
_cell.length_a   1.000
_cell.length_b   1.000
_cell.length_c   1.000
_cell.angle_alpha   90.00
_cell.angle_beta   90.00
_cell.angle_gamma   90.00
#
_symmetry.space_group_name_H-M   'P 1'
#
loop_
_entity.id
_entity.type
_entity.pdbx_description
1 polymer ?
#
loop_
_entity_poly.entity_id
_entity_poly.type
_entity_poly.pdbx_seq_one_letter_code
_entity_poly.pdbx_strand_id
1 'polypeptide(L)'
;DDPETRRFAPWLFGIKEAVQPIILGSLFLITHRSRTPLFNAFVYNDTIFDHGRINKKVKENEQEEGLARLLWTSTLLFFGSFCLSAAMNLGLAFYFLHDLDPNASDWKELYNEDVGRITGWGFLVIGVPLLVVGGFILARMIKGLKALTGLETEKILQAR
;
A
#
# COMPACT_ATOMS: atom_id res chain seq x y z
N ASP A 1 -13.44 22.52 -21.56
CA ASP A 1 -14.70 22.57 -20.77
C ASP A 1 -15.94 22.12 -21.58
N ASP A 2 -15.76 21.16 -22.47
CA ASP A 2 -16.81 20.63 -23.33
C ASP A 2 -17.64 19.57 -22.54
N PRO A 3 -19.00 19.58 -22.68
CA PRO A 3 -19.88 18.61 -22.02
C PRO A 3 -19.53 17.13 -22.32
N GLU A 4 -19.00 16.82 -23.50
CA GLU A 4 -18.55 15.47 -23.84
C GLU A 4 -17.35 15.04 -22.95
N THR A 5 -16.40 15.94 -22.73
CA THR A 5 -15.25 15.69 -21.84
C THR A 5 -15.70 15.53 -20.39
N ARG A 6 -16.72 16.27 -19.94
CA ARG A 6 -17.26 16.19 -18.57
C ARG A 6 -17.84 14.82 -18.24
N ARG A 7 -18.39 14.09 -19.23
CA ARG A 7 -18.89 12.71 -19.05
C ARG A 7 -17.79 11.74 -18.63
N PHE A 8 -16.55 12.04 -18.96
CA PHE A 8 -15.39 11.21 -18.58
C PHE A 8 -14.76 11.61 -17.25
N ALA A 9 -15.32 12.61 -16.55
CA ALA A 9 -14.76 13.09 -15.28
C ALA A 9 -14.53 11.98 -14.25
N PRO A 10 -15.45 11.01 -14.02
CA PRO A 10 -15.21 9.91 -13.09
C PRO A 10 -13.99 9.07 -13.48
N TRP A 11 -13.84 8.77 -14.78
CA TRP A 11 -12.71 8.00 -15.30
C TRP A 11 -11.40 8.78 -15.19
N LEU A 12 -11.39 10.04 -15.64
CA LEU A 12 -10.18 10.87 -15.64
C LEU A 12 -9.67 11.07 -14.21
N PHE A 13 -10.57 11.42 -13.29
CA PHE A 13 -10.23 11.60 -11.89
C PHE A 13 -9.80 10.27 -11.26
N GLY A 14 -10.59 9.21 -11.41
CA GLY A 14 -10.32 7.91 -10.82
C GLY A 14 -9.01 7.29 -11.31
N ILE A 15 -8.70 7.36 -12.61
CA ILE A 15 -7.43 6.87 -13.17
C ILE A 15 -6.26 7.70 -12.61
N LYS A 16 -6.39 9.04 -12.59
CA LYS A 16 -5.36 9.92 -12.02
C LYS A 16 -5.00 9.51 -10.58
N GLU A 17 -6.01 9.30 -9.74
CA GLU A 17 -5.81 8.93 -8.34
C GLU A 17 -5.35 7.47 -8.16
N ALA A 18 -5.73 6.56 -9.06
CA ALA A 18 -5.32 5.16 -9.03
C ALA A 18 -3.87 4.93 -9.51
N VAL A 19 -3.36 5.78 -10.41
CA VAL A 19 -2.00 5.63 -10.98
C VAL A 19 -0.92 5.77 -9.92
N GLN A 20 -1.06 6.67 -8.95
CA GLN A 20 -0.05 6.89 -7.91
C GLN A 20 0.20 5.63 -7.06
N PRO A 21 -0.81 4.98 -6.44
CA PRO A 21 -0.57 3.77 -5.68
C PRO A 21 -0.05 2.63 -6.56
N ILE A 22 -0.50 2.49 -7.82
CA ILE A 22 0.03 1.46 -8.71
C ILE A 22 1.52 1.66 -9.00
N ILE A 23 1.96 2.89 -9.30
CA ILE A 23 3.38 3.21 -9.50
C ILE A 23 4.18 2.86 -8.24
N LEU A 24 3.74 3.34 -7.06
CA LEU A 24 4.43 3.07 -5.80
C LEU A 24 4.51 1.58 -5.52
N GLY A 25 3.39 0.86 -5.60
CA GLY A 25 3.38 -0.59 -5.40
C GLY A 25 4.29 -1.33 -6.37
N SER A 26 4.31 -0.94 -7.63
CA SER A 26 5.20 -1.53 -8.65
C SER A 26 6.67 -1.33 -8.34
N LEU A 27 7.06 -0.17 -7.79
CA LEU A 27 8.44 0.08 -7.35
C LEU A 27 8.89 -0.91 -6.27
N PHE A 28 8.00 -1.29 -5.32
CA PHE A 28 8.33 -2.32 -4.33
C PHE A 28 8.60 -3.68 -4.97
N LEU A 29 7.85 -4.07 -6.00
CA LEU A 29 8.10 -5.32 -6.73
C LEU A 29 9.39 -5.28 -7.55
N ILE A 30 9.58 -4.22 -8.32
CA ILE A 30 10.75 -4.06 -9.21
C ILE A 30 12.04 -4.05 -8.40
N THR A 31 12.04 -3.36 -7.25
CA THR A 31 13.22 -3.25 -6.41
C THR A 31 13.46 -4.46 -5.51
N HIS A 32 12.53 -5.42 -5.44
CA HIS A 32 12.66 -6.57 -4.54
C HIS A 32 13.97 -7.35 -4.72
N ARG A 33 14.46 -7.47 -5.96
CA ARG A 33 15.72 -8.16 -6.27
C ARG A 33 16.93 -7.20 -6.39
N SER A 34 16.74 -5.92 -6.08
CA SER A 34 17.84 -4.94 -6.10
C SER A 34 18.73 -5.09 -4.85
N ARG A 35 19.88 -4.39 -4.86
CA ARG A 35 20.77 -4.33 -3.67
C ARG A 35 20.12 -3.66 -2.46
N THR A 36 19.17 -2.76 -2.70
CA THR A 36 18.43 -2.02 -1.68
C THR A 36 16.93 -2.12 -1.98
N PRO A 37 16.27 -3.24 -1.61
CA PRO A 37 14.83 -3.39 -1.80
C PRO A 37 14.07 -2.32 -1.03
N LEU A 38 13.11 -1.65 -1.66
CA LEU A 38 12.28 -0.64 -0.99
C LEU A 38 11.50 -1.24 0.18
N PHE A 39 11.04 -2.48 0.06
CA PHE A 39 10.36 -3.15 1.16
C PHE A 39 11.25 -3.24 2.42
N ASN A 40 12.54 -3.53 2.24
CA ASN A 40 13.49 -3.58 3.35
C ASN A 40 13.74 -2.18 3.93
N ALA A 41 13.83 -1.16 3.08
CA ALA A 41 14.05 0.21 3.55
C ALA A 41 12.87 0.77 4.38
N PHE A 42 11.64 0.40 4.04
CA PHE A 42 10.44 0.97 4.67
C PHE A 42 9.79 0.07 5.72
N VAL A 43 9.72 -1.24 5.48
CA VAL A 43 8.99 -2.19 6.35
C VAL A 43 9.95 -3.06 7.15
N TYR A 44 10.89 -3.74 6.48
CA TYR A 44 11.89 -4.58 7.13
C TYR A 44 13.19 -3.78 7.27
N ASN A 45 13.19 -2.74 8.10
CA ASN A 45 14.33 -1.84 8.29
C ASN A 45 15.00 -1.99 9.66
N ASP A 46 16.25 -1.51 9.76
CA ASP A 46 17.08 -1.60 10.98
C ASP A 46 16.53 -0.80 12.17
N THR A 47 15.61 0.14 11.93
CA THR A 47 14.98 0.91 13.01
C THR A 47 13.93 0.06 13.75
N ILE A 48 13.30 -0.87 13.05
CA ILE A 48 12.23 -1.74 13.60
C ILE A 48 12.79 -3.11 13.98
N PHE A 49 13.65 -3.69 13.14
CA PHE A 49 14.13 -5.07 13.26
C PHE A 49 15.64 -5.15 13.56
N ASP A 50 16.04 -6.02 14.48
CA ASP A 50 17.46 -6.33 14.74
C ASP A 50 17.98 -7.31 13.67
N HIS A 51 18.40 -6.75 12.52
CA HIS A 51 18.93 -7.54 11.41
C HIS A 51 20.14 -8.36 11.79
N GLY A 52 20.99 -7.88 12.70
CA GLY A 52 22.18 -8.59 13.15
C GLY A 52 21.82 -9.94 13.81
N ARG A 53 20.88 -9.88 14.76
CA ARG A 53 20.38 -11.10 15.45
C ARG A 53 19.58 -12.01 14.54
N ILE A 54 18.68 -11.41 13.72
CA ILE A 54 17.84 -12.17 12.79
C ILE A 54 18.73 -12.95 11.80
N ASN A 55 19.64 -12.27 11.09
CA ASN A 55 20.50 -12.91 10.08
C ASN A 55 21.40 -13.98 10.68
N LYS A 56 21.94 -13.75 11.88
CA LYS A 56 22.73 -14.76 12.60
C LYS A 56 21.90 -16.02 12.84
N LYS A 57 20.68 -15.89 13.38
CA LYS A 57 19.82 -17.03 13.69
C LYS A 57 19.26 -17.72 12.44
N VAL A 58 18.92 -16.97 11.41
CA VAL A 58 18.50 -17.53 10.11
C VAL A 58 19.60 -18.40 9.53
N LYS A 59 20.87 -17.95 9.60
CA LYS A 59 22.02 -18.73 9.12
C LYS A 59 22.31 -19.94 10.01
N GLU A 60 22.26 -19.80 11.33
CA GLU A 60 22.43 -20.91 12.27
C GLU A 60 21.37 -22.01 12.07
N ASN A 61 20.15 -21.63 11.68
CA ASN A 61 19.03 -22.54 11.48
C ASN A 61 18.86 -22.99 10.01
N GLU A 62 19.76 -22.60 9.11
CA GLU A 62 19.69 -22.89 7.65
C GLU A 62 18.35 -22.44 7.02
N GLN A 63 17.84 -21.24 7.39
CA GLN A 63 16.54 -20.72 7.00
C GLN A 63 16.63 -19.51 6.05
N GLU A 64 17.72 -19.36 5.29
CA GLU A 64 17.89 -18.25 4.34
C GLU A 64 16.80 -18.23 3.25
N GLU A 65 16.43 -19.40 2.71
CA GLU A 65 15.33 -19.51 1.75
C GLU A 65 13.97 -19.18 2.39
N GLY A 66 13.78 -19.58 3.66
CA GLY A 66 12.59 -19.24 4.42
C GLY A 66 12.43 -17.73 4.60
N LEU A 67 13.52 -17.04 4.94
CA LEU A 67 13.55 -15.57 5.04
C LEU A 67 13.27 -14.90 3.68
N ALA A 68 13.93 -15.37 2.61
CA ALA A 68 13.71 -14.84 1.27
C ALA A 68 12.23 -14.98 0.83
N ARG A 69 11.61 -16.13 1.10
CA ARG A 69 10.19 -16.39 0.83
C ARG A 69 9.28 -15.51 1.67
N LEU A 70 9.60 -15.30 2.96
CA LEU A 70 8.84 -14.41 3.84
C LEU A 70 8.86 -12.97 3.32
N LEU A 71 10.05 -12.46 2.97
CA LEU A 71 10.21 -11.11 2.42
C LEU A 71 9.47 -10.95 1.08
N TRP A 72 9.59 -11.93 0.18
CA TRP A 72 8.88 -11.91 -1.10
C TRP A 72 7.36 -11.89 -0.94
N THR A 73 6.80 -12.80 -0.15
CA THR A 73 5.36 -12.86 0.08
C THR A 73 4.83 -11.60 0.78
N SER A 74 5.62 -11.01 1.67
CA SER A 74 5.26 -9.75 2.32
C SER A 74 5.31 -8.57 1.35
N THR A 75 6.28 -8.53 0.41
CA THR A 75 6.33 -7.55 -0.67
C THR A 75 5.11 -7.68 -1.59
N LEU A 76 4.69 -8.91 -1.93
CA LEU A 76 3.48 -9.14 -2.74
C LEU A 76 2.21 -8.67 -2.03
N LEU A 77 2.07 -8.94 -0.73
CA LEU A 77 0.94 -8.45 0.06
C LEU A 77 0.93 -6.92 0.12
N PHE A 78 2.10 -6.32 0.25
CA PHE A 78 2.24 -4.87 0.25
C PHE A 78 1.85 -4.26 -1.10
N PHE A 79 2.30 -4.85 -2.22
CA PHE A 79 1.82 -4.48 -3.56
C PHE A 79 0.30 -4.64 -3.69
N GLY A 80 -0.26 -5.75 -3.21
CA GLY A 80 -1.71 -5.97 -3.20
C GLY A 80 -2.49 -4.88 -2.47
N SER A 81 -1.92 -4.31 -1.38
CA SER A 81 -2.54 -3.17 -0.69
C SER A 81 -2.58 -1.90 -1.55
N PHE A 82 -1.57 -1.65 -2.37
CA PHE A 82 -1.59 -0.54 -3.34
C PHE A 82 -2.61 -0.77 -4.45
N CYS A 83 -2.76 -2.01 -4.94
CA CYS A 83 -3.82 -2.35 -5.90
C CYS A 83 -5.21 -2.14 -5.30
N LEU A 84 -5.40 -2.52 -4.04
CA LEU A 84 -6.64 -2.26 -3.31
C LEU A 84 -6.90 -0.75 -3.21
N SER A 85 -5.90 0.05 -2.83
CA SER A 85 -6.00 1.50 -2.79
C SER A 85 -6.41 2.09 -4.14
N ALA A 86 -5.79 1.63 -5.24
CA ALA A 86 -6.14 2.07 -6.59
C ALA A 86 -7.60 1.76 -6.94
N ALA A 87 -8.08 0.55 -6.62
CA ALA A 87 -9.46 0.15 -6.84
C ALA A 87 -10.45 0.99 -6.00
N MET A 88 -10.09 1.30 -4.75
CA MET A 88 -10.92 2.13 -3.88
C MET A 88 -10.97 3.59 -4.37
N ASN A 89 -9.87 4.15 -4.87
CA ASN A 89 -9.84 5.48 -5.49
C ASN A 89 -10.77 5.54 -6.72
N LEU A 90 -10.70 4.53 -7.60
CA LEU A 90 -11.64 4.39 -8.72
C LEU A 90 -13.09 4.32 -8.23
N GLY A 91 -13.35 3.48 -7.23
CA GLY A 91 -14.70 3.32 -6.67
C GLY A 91 -15.25 4.62 -6.10
N LEU A 92 -14.46 5.38 -5.35
CA LEU A 92 -14.87 6.69 -4.82
C LEU A 92 -15.13 7.70 -5.94
N ALA A 93 -14.27 7.74 -6.97
CA ALA A 93 -14.46 8.64 -8.12
C ALA A 93 -15.79 8.36 -8.80
N PHE A 94 -16.11 7.09 -9.06
CA PHE A 94 -17.39 6.72 -9.65
C PHE A 94 -18.57 7.01 -8.74
N TYR A 95 -18.46 6.70 -7.46
CA TYR A 95 -19.55 6.90 -6.50
C TYR A 95 -19.98 8.38 -6.40
N PHE A 96 -19.03 9.32 -6.41
CA PHE A 96 -19.35 10.74 -6.25
C PHE A 96 -19.55 11.48 -7.57
N LEU A 97 -18.81 11.13 -8.63
CA LEU A 97 -18.79 11.92 -9.88
C LEU A 97 -19.69 11.36 -11.00
N HIS A 98 -20.25 10.14 -10.83
CA HIS A 98 -21.02 9.47 -11.87
C HIS A 98 -22.33 10.19 -12.21
N ASP A 99 -23.01 10.76 -11.21
CA ASP A 99 -24.34 11.34 -11.36
C ASP A 99 -24.32 12.85 -11.72
N LEU A 100 -23.13 13.44 -11.91
CA LEU A 100 -23.01 14.83 -12.31
C LEU A 100 -23.54 15.04 -13.73
N ASP A 101 -24.54 15.93 -13.89
CA ASP A 101 -25.04 16.30 -15.22
C ASP A 101 -23.98 17.10 -15.99
N PRO A 102 -23.44 16.59 -17.10
CA PRO A 102 -22.42 17.28 -17.88
C PRO A 102 -22.87 18.64 -18.45
N ASN A 103 -24.19 18.86 -18.58
CA ASN A 103 -24.77 20.06 -19.14
C ASN A 103 -25.16 21.10 -18.07
N ALA A 104 -25.00 20.78 -16.79
CA ALA A 104 -25.30 21.71 -15.71
C ALA A 104 -24.47 23.01 -15.83
N SER A 105 -25.08 24.14 -15.63
CA SER A 105 -24.42 25.46 -15.69
C SER A 105 -23.39 25.64 -14.55
N ASP A 106 -23.65 25.02 -13.43
CA ASP A 106 -22.84 25.00 -12.20
C ASP A 106 -21.97 23.72 -12.06
N TRP A 107 -21.81 22.96 -13.16
CA TRP A 107 -21.08 21.69 -13.17
C TRP A 107 -19.70 21.76 -12.46
N LYS A 108 -18.98 22.86 -12.70
CA LYS A 108 -17.63 23.02 -12.12
C LYS A 108 -17.67 23.15 -10.60
N GLU A 109 -18.68 23.81 -10.07
CA GLU A 109 -18.89 23.97 -8.62
C GLU A 109 -19.24 22.62 -7.99
N LEU A 110 -20.22 21.91 -8.55
CA LEU A 110 -20.61 20.56 -8.12
C LEU A 110 -19.45 19.57 -8.19
N TYR A 111 -18.69 19.60 -9.28
CA TYR A 111 -17.49 18.76 -9.43
C TYR A 111 -16.47 19.03 -8.32
N ASN A 112 -16.16 20.28 -8.02
CA ASN A 112 -15.22 20.65 -6.98
C ASN A 112 -15.72 20.25 -5.58
N GLU A 113 -17.02 20.37 -5.32
CA GLU A 113 -17.64 19.92 -4.08
C GLU A 113 -17.47 18.41 -3.90
N ASP A 114 -17.76 17.62 -4.93
CA ASP A 114 -17.64 16.17 -4.87
C ASP A 114 -16.19 15.70 -4.80
N VAL A 115 -15.26 16.37 -5.46
CA VAL A 115 -13.81 16.14 -5.27
C VAL A 115 -13.40 16.41 -3.82
N GLY A 116 -13.94 17.45 -3.19
CA GLY A 116 -13.74 17.71 -1.77
C GLY A 116 -14.29 16.58 -0.88
N ARG A 117 -15.46 16.05 -1.20
CA ARG A 117 -16.07 14.90 -0.52
C ARG A 117 -15.22 13.63 -0.71
N ILE A 118 -14.73 13.35 -1.93
CA ILE A 118 -13.83 12.24 -2.22
C ILE A 118 -12.58 12.33 -1.34
N THR A 119 -11.98 13.52 -1.23
CA THR A 119 -10.79 13.73 -0.40
C THR A 119 -11.07 13.44 1.08
N GLY A 120 -12.20 13.91 1.61
CA GLY A 120 -12.60 13.65 3.00
C GLY A 120 -12.88 12.16 3.27
N TRP A 121 -13.66 11.51 2.42
CA TRP A 121 -13.99 10.09 2.54
C TRP A 121 -12.80 9.18 2.25
N GLY A 122 -11.90 9.60 1.36
CA GLY A 122 -10.68 8.84 1.02
C GLY A 122 -9.85 8.50 2.23
N PHE A 123 -9.73 9.40 3.21
CA PHE A 123 -9.02 9.11 4.45
C PHE A 123 -9.64 7.92 5.20
N LEU A 124 -10.96 7.84 5.31
CA LEU A 124 -11.64 6.76 6.02
C LEU A 124 -11.72 5.48 5.17
N VAL A 125 -12.15 5.60 3.91
CA VAL A 125 -12.43 4.45 3.04
C VAL A 125 -11.14 3.78 2.56
N ILE A 126 -10.07 4.53 2.35
CA ILE A 126 -8.79 4.02 1.86
C ILE A 126 -7.78 3.91 3.00
N GLY A 127 -7.62 4.98 3.80
CA GLY A 127 -6.59 5.05 4.83
C GLY A 127 -6.76 4.00 5.92
N VAL A 128 -7.97 3.84 6.46
CA VAL A 128 -8.23 2.86 7.55
C VAL A 128 -7.99 1.42 7.09
N PRO A 129 -8.53 0.93 5.95
CA PRO A 129 -8.19 -0.41 5.45
C PRO A 129 -6.70 -0.61 5.20
N LEU A 130 -5.99 0.39 4.66
CA LEU A 130 -4.55 0.27 4.44
C LEU A 130 -3.75 0.17 5.75
N LEU A 131 -4.15 0.88 6.80
CA LEU A 131 -3.56 0.73 8.13
C LEU A 131 -3.76 -0.68 8.68
N VAL A 132 -4.95 -1.25 8.51
CA VAL A 132 -5.24 -2.64 8.93
C VAL A 132 -4.38 -3.63 8.16
N VAL A 133 -4.27 -3.48 6.84
CA VAL A 133 -3.42 -4.35 6.00
C VAL A 133 -1.95 -4.18 6.38
N GLY A 134 -1.47 -2.96 6.61
CA GLY A 134 -0.11 -2.70 7.08
C GLY A 134 0.20 -3.37 8.42
N GLY A 135 -0.70 -3.27 9.38
CA GLY A 135 -0.62 -3.97 10.67
C GLY A 135 -0.59 -5.49 10.51
N PHE A 136 -1.42 -6.03 9.62
CA PHE A 136 -1.42 -7.46 9.29
C PHE A 136 -0.08 -7.92 8.69
N ILE A 137 0.48 -7.16 7.75
CA ILE A 137 1.78 -7.48 7.14
C ILE A 137 2.88 -7.48 8.20
N LEU A 138 2.91 -6.49 9.09
CA LEU A 138 3.90 -6.41 10.18
C LEU A 138 3.76 -7.59 11.14
N ALA A 139 2.54 -7.92 11.56
CA ALA A 139 2.27 -9.06 12.44
C ALA A 139 2.69 -10.39 11.79
N ARG A 140 2.42 -10.56 10.48
CA ARG A 140 2.87 -11.71 9.70
C ARG A 140 4.39 -11.79 9.62
N MET A 141 5.08 -10.66 9.41
CA MET A 141 6.53 -10.58 9.41
C MET A 141 7.11 -11.03 10.75
N ILE A 142 6.64 -10.48 11.85
CA ILE A 142 7.10 -10.86 13.20
C ILE A 142 6.86 -12.35 13.45
N LYS A 143 5.67 -12.87 13.14
CA LYS A 143 5.35 -14.30 13.31
C LYS A 143 6.24 -15.19 12.45
N GLY A 144 6.49 -14.81 11.20
CA GLY A 144 7.37 -15.54 10.29
C GLY A 144 8.83 -15.55 10.80
N LEU A 145 9.34 -14.40 11.23
CA LEU A 145 10.67 -14.28 11.80
C LEU A 145 10.83 -15.11 13.08
N LYS A 146 9.83 -15.14 13.98
CA LYS A 146 9.83 -16.02 15.14
C LYS A 146 9.95 -17.50 14.74
N ALA A 147 9.19 -17.92 13.74
CA ALA A 147 9.22 -19.31 13.26
C ALA A 147 10.59 -19.70 12.66
N LEU A 148 11.24 -18.78 11.92
CA LEU A 148 12.51 -19.02 11.26
C LEU A 148 13.71 -18.97 12.23
N THR A 149 13.64 -18.08 13.25
CA THR A 149 14.77 -17.78 14.13
C THR A 149 14.68 -18.43 15.51
N GLY A 150 13.48 -18.79 15.95
CA GLY A 150 13.21 -19.21 17.34
C GLY A 150 13.34 -18.05 18.36
N LEU A 151 13.51 -16.80 17.90
CA LEU A 151 13.65 -15.65 18.79
C LEU A 151 12.27 -15.17 19.31
N GLU A 152 12.27 -14.66 20.54
CA GLU A 152 11.12 -13.93 21.06
C GLU A 152 10.98 -12.56 20.40
N THR A 153 9.76 -11.96 20.44
CA THR A 153 9.44 -10.71 19.75
C THR A 153 10.37 -9.57 20.15
N GLU A 154 10.70 -9.44 21.45
CA GLU A 154 11.59 -8.40 21.98
C GLU A 154 13.03 -8.50 21.42
N LYS A 155 13.44 -9.69 20.99
CA LYS A 155 14.78 -9.93 20.40
C LYS A 155 14.78 -9.79 18.88
N ILE A 156 13.60 -9.81 18.24
CA ILE A 156 13.42 -9.56 16.80
C ILE A 156 13.35 -8.05 16.55
N LEU A 157 12.69 -7.33 17.44
CA LEU A 157 12.57 -5.88 17.35
C LEU A 157 13.84 -5.22 17.89
N GLN A 158 14.18 -4.05 17.29
CA GLN A 158 15.29 -3.25 17.78
C GLN A 158 14.99 -2.74 19.19
N ALA A 159 15.84 -3.09 20.16
CA ALA A 159 15.75 -2.53 21.50
C ALA A 159 16.03 -1.01 21.43
N ARG A 160 15.12 -0.21 21.96
CA ARG A 160 15.34 1.23 22.14
C ARG A 160 16.21 1.49 23.37
#